data_19bbfef6de0777157205d9fa78dace76
#
_entry.id   19bbfef6de0777157205d9fa78dace76
#
_cell.length_a   1.000
_cell.length_b   1.000
_cell.length_c   1.000
_cell.angle_alpha   90.00
_cell.angle_beta   90.00
_cell.angle_gamma   90.00
#
_symmetry.space_group_name_H-M   'P 1'
#
loop_
_entity.id
_entity.type
_entity.pdbx_description
1 polymer ?
#
loop_
_entity_poly.entity_id
_entity_poly.type
_entity_poly.pdbx_seq_one_letter_code
_entity_poly.pdbx_strand_id
1 'polypeptide(L)'
;IQRLDNMFSVGNNSSDVTILNNIGSSDVSDETKYLIETSVKISDLTNGCFDITIYPVMELWGFTDKNYKVPSESELNEILSHVDYNNIHISGNEIVLDNSARIDFGGIAKGYTSGRVIQLLRELNMPLSISVGMSRH
;
A
#
# COMPACT_ATOMS: atom_id res chain seq x y z
N ILE A 1 7.68 -2.99 14.68
CA ILE A 1 7.77 -1.98 13.60
C ILE A 1 8.57 -2.55 12.44
N GLN A 2 9.82 -2.99 12.61
CA GLN A 2 10.67 -3.51 11.53
C GLN A 2 10.04 -4.70 10.77
N ARG A 3 9.28 -5.59 11.45
CA ARG A 3 8.54 -6.68 10.80
C ARG A 3 7.49 -6.14 9.84
N LEU A 4 6.72 -5.12 10.23
CA LEU A 4 5.68 -4.51 9.38
C LEU A 4 6.30 -3.73 8.22
N ASP A 5 7.41 -3.05 8.45
CA ASP A 5 8.16 -2.39 7.38
C ASP A 5 8.67 -3.40 6.34
N ASN A 6 9.21 -4.53 6.79
CA ASN A 6 9.65 -5.62 5.90
C ASN A 6 8.51 -6.24 5.08
N MET A 7 7.27 -6.20 5.58
CA MET A 7 6.10 -6.76 4.88
C MET A 7 5.50 -5.78 3.87
N PHE A 8 5.49 -4.49 4.17
CA PHE A 8 4.75 -3.48 3.42
C PHE A 8 5.61 -2.57 2.55
N SER A 9 6.92 -2.62 2.69
CA SER A 9 7.83 -1.75 1.95
C SER A 9 8.03 -2.23 0.52
N VAL A 10 7.71 -1.40 -0.45
CA VAL A 10 7.99 -1.63 -1.88
C VAL A 10 9.51 -1.59 -2.20
N GLY A 11 10.33 -1.09 -1.29
CA GLY A 11 11.80 -1.08 -1.41
C GLY A 11 12.49 -2.35 -0.91
N ASN A 12 11.76 -3.30 -0.32
CA ASN A 12 12.29 -4.56 0.20
C ASN A 12 11.88 -5.73 -0.72
N ASN A 13 12.86 -6.32 -1.41
CA ASN A 13 12.64 -7.40 -2.39
C ASN A 13 11.95 -8.64 -1.82
N SER A 14 11.94 -8.83 -0.51
CA SER A 14 11.29 -9.96 0.18
C SER A 14 9.94 -9.61 0.79
N SER A 15 9.43 -8.40 0.58
CA SER A 15 8.12 -8.01 1.10
C SER A 15 6.99 -8.62 0.27
N ASP A 16 5.85 -8.92 0.90
CA ASP A 16 4.63 -9.39 0.22
C ASP A 16 4.24 -8.43 -0.92
N VAL A 17 4.33 -7.13 -0.68
CA VAL A 17 3.98 -6.09 -1.66
C VAL A 17 4.91 -6.11 -2.87
N THR A 18 6.22 -6.21 -2.65
CA THR A 18 7.19 -6.25 -3.76
C THR A 18 7.02 -7.51 -4.60
N ILE A 19 6.83 -8.67 -3.96
CA ILE A 19 6.59 -9.94 -4.67
C ILE A 19 5.30 -9.83 -5.49
N LEU A 20 4.22 -9.38 -4.88
CA LEU A 20 2.92 -9.20 -5.53
C LEU A 20 3.01 -8.24 -6.73
N ASN A 21 3.66 -7.08 -6.57
CA ASN A 21 3.84 -6.11 -7.64
C ASN A 21 4.70 -6.62 -8.81
N ASN A 22 5.65 -7.52 -8.55
CA ASN A 22 6.54 -8.06 -9.59
C ASN A 22 5.91 -9.23 -10.35
N ILE A 23 5.11 -10.05 -9.68
CA ILE A 23 4.57 -11.29 -10.25
C ILE A 23 3.11 -11.12 -10.69
N GLY A 24 2.37 -10.18 -10.08
CA GLY A 24 0.94 -9.97 -10.32
C GLY A 24 0.02 -10.89 -9.51
N SER A 25 0.55 -11.94 -8.89
CA SER A 25 -0.20 -12.81 -7.99
C SER A 25 0.71 -13.45 -6.95
N SER A 26 0.25 -13.58 -5.72
CA SER A 26 0.99 -14.24 -4.63
C SER A 26 0.07 -14.56 -3.47
N ASP A 27 0.43 -15.60 -2.72
CA ASP A 27 -0.04 -15.76 -1.35
C ASP A 27 0.65 -14.73 -0.46
N VAL A 28 -0.14 -14.02 0.33
CA VAL A 28 0.33 -12.99 1.24
C VAL A 28 0.04 -13.36 2.70
N SER A 29 0.73 -12.69 3.62
CA SER A 29 0.46 -12.82 5.05
C SER A 29 -0.95 -12.32 5.41
N ASP A 30 -1.50 -12.80 6.52
CA ASP A 30 -2.81 -12.35 7.02
C ASP A 30 -2.85 -10.84 7.26
N GLU A 31 -1.73 -10.25 7.65
CA GLU A 31 -1.63 -8.80 7.88
C GLU A 31 -1.65 -8.01 6.57
N THR A 32 -0.93 -8.49 5.55
CA THR A 32 -0.96 -7.88 4.21
C THR A 32 -2.36 -8.00 3.59
N LYS A 33 -2.98 -9.18 3.69
CA LYS A 33 -4.36 -9.39 3.27
C LYS A 33 -5.32 -8.42 3.95
N TYR A 34 -5.25 -8.32 5.29
CA TYR A 34 -6.10 -7.40 6.05
C TYR A 34 -5.97 -5.94 5.57
N LEU A 35 -4.75 -5.49 5.25
CA LEU A 35 -4.54 -4.15 4.71
C LEU A 35 -5.13 -3.98 3.31
N ILE A 36 -5.00 -4.98 2.44
CA ILE A 36 -5.60 -4.96 1.11
C ILE A 36 -7.13 -4.88 1.22
N GLU A 37 -7.75 -5.78 1.99
CA GLU A 37 -9.21 -5.79 2.21
C GLU A 37 -9.71 -4.46 2.78
N THR A 38 -8.99 -3.91 3.77
CA THR A 38 -9.33 -2.62 4.38
C THR A 38 -9.19 -1.49 3.35
N SER A 39 -8.15 -1.52 2.53
CA SER A 39 -7.92 -0.53 1.48
C SER A 39 -9.01 -0.55 0.42
N VAL A 40 -9.38 -1.73 -0.09
CA VAL A 40 -10.48 -1.89 -1.07
C VAL A 40 -11.79 -1.35 -0.48
N LYS A 41 -12.08 -1.66 0.78
CA LYS A 41 -13.27 -1.12 1.46
C LYS A 41 -13.26 0.40 1.57
N ILE A 42 -12.10 1.01 1.84
CA ILE A 42 -11.96 2.47 1.88
C ILE A 42 -12.12 3.05 0.47
N SER A 43 -11.57 2.39 -0.54
CA SER A 43 -11.74 2.79 -1.95
C SER A 43 -13.22 2.82 -2.34
N ASP A 44 -13.99 1.79 -1.99
CA ASP A 44 -15.44 1.76 -2.20
C ASP A 44 -16.14 2.93 -1.49
N LEU A 45 -15.85 3.14 -0.21
CA LEU A 45 -16.47 4.19 0.60
C LEU A 45 -16.16 5.61 0.09
N THR A 46 -15.03 5.78 -0.58
CA THR A 46 -14.56 7.08 -1.10
C THR A 46 -14.81 7.22 -2.59
N ASN A 47 -15.50 6.27 -3.24
CA ASN A 47 -15.70 6.23 -4.69
C ASN A 47 -14.37 6.38 -5.46
N GLY A 48 -13.34 5.65 -5.03
CA GLY A 48 -12.01 5.65 -5.65
C GLY A 48 -11.13 6.88 -5.35
N CYS A 49 -11.54 7.79 -4.46
CA CYS A 49 -10.68 8.90 -4.05
C CYS A 49 -9.44 8.43 -3.25
N PHE A 50 -9.53 7.27 -2.62
CA PHE A 50 -8.40 6.54 -2.07
C PHE A 50 -8.24 5.26 -2.87
N ASP A 51 -7.06 5.01 -3.42
CA ASP A 51 -6.78 3.81 -4.20
C ASP A 51 -5.33 3.38 -4.01
N ILE A 52 -5.10 2.16 -3.51
CA ILE A 52 -3.74 1.63 -3.30
C ILE A 52 -3.08 1.18 -4.60
N THR A 53 -3.81 1.09 -5.73
CA THR A 53 -3.22 0.76 -7.03
C THR A 53 -2.49 1.94 -7.67
N ILE A 54 -2.30 3.03 -6.95
CA ILE A 54 -1.63 4.26 -7.38
C ILE A 54 -0.11 4.10 -7.63
N TYR A 55 0.51 2.98 -7.29
CA TYR A 55 1.97 2.79 -7.36
C TYR A 55 2.57 3.11 -8.73
N PRO A 56 1.97 2.73 -9.89
CA PRO A 56 2.50 3.10 -11.20
C PRO A 56 2.60 4.61 -11.43
N VAL A 57 1.67 5.37 -10.88
CA VAL A 57 1.72 6.85 -10.95
C VAL A 57 2.87 7.40 -10.10
N MET A 58 3.10 6.83 -8.92
CA MET A 58 4.23 7.23 -8.06
C MET A 58 5.57 6.97 -8.75
N GLU A 59 5.72 5.85 -9.44
CA GLU A 59 6.91 5.58 -10.28
C GLU A 59 7.06 6.59 -11.41
N LEU A 60 5.98 6.88 -12.12
CA LEU A 60 5.99 7.82 -13.23
C LEU A 60 6.46 9.22 -12.80
N TRP A 61 6.09 9.67 -11.59
CA TRP A 61 6.55 10.93 -11.01
C TRP A 61 7.96 10.86 -10.41
N GLY A 62 8.56 9.65 -10.31
CA GLY A 62 9.88 9.43 -9.73
C GLY A 62 9.92 9.50 -8.22
N PHE A 63 8.79 9.25 -7.53
CA PHE A 63 8.75 9.22 -6.06
C PHE A 63 9.42 7.97 -5.48
N THR A 64 9.51 6.89 -6.25
CA THR A 64 10.06 5.60 -5.81
C THR A 64 11.59 5.57 -5.82
N ASP A 65 12.21 6.23 -6.78
CA ASP A 65 13.66 6.28 -7.01
C ASP A 65 14.28 7.65 -6.76
N LYS A 66 13.45 8.64 -6.33
CA LYS A 66 13.83 10.03 -6.10
C LYS A 66 14.32 10.76 -7.36
N ASN A 67 13.99 10.24 -8.54
CA ASN A 67 14.24 10.87 -9.83
C ASN A 67 13.00 11.65 -10.29
N TYR A 68 12.68 12.70 -9.57
CA TYR A 68 11.45 13.47 -9.74
C TYR A 68 11.36 14.09 -11.15
N LYS A 69 10.23 13.88 -11.80
CA LYS A 69 9.87 14.51 -13.09
C LYS A 69 8.40 14.90 -13.09
N VAL A 70 8.05 15.82 -13.98
CA VAL A 70 6.65 16.14 -14.27
C VAL A 70 6.26 15.36 -15.53
N PRO A 71 5.39 14.35 -15.43
CA PRO A 71 4.93 13.60 -16.58
C PRO A 71 4.12 14.46 -17.54
N SER A 72 4.12 14.07 -18.82
CA SER A 72 3.18 14.63 -19.78
C SER A 72 1.74 14.13 -19.53
N GLU A 73 0.77 14.85 -20.05
CA GLU A 73 -0.66 14.45 -19.95
C GLU A 73 -0.91 13.09 -20.62
N SER A 74 -0.21 12.80 -21.73
CA SER A 74 -0.31 11.49 -22.40
C SER A 74 0.19 10.35 -21.54
N GLU A 75 1.38 10.50 -20.90
CA GLU A 75 1.93 9.52 -19.98
C GLU A 75 1.00 9.28 -18.77
N LEU A 76 0.43 10.36 -18.23
CA LEU A 76 -0.53 10.26 -17.12
C LEU A 76 -1.78 9.50 -17.52
N ASN A 77 -2.38 9.81 -18.66
CA ASN A 77 -3.60 9.15 -19.13
C ASN A 77 -3.36 7.65 -19.40
N GLU A 78 -2.20 7.29 -19.94
CA GLU A 78 -1.83 5.89 -20.14
C GLU A 78 -1.72 5.15 -18.80
N ILE A 79 -0.95 5.68 -17.86
CA ILE A 79 -0.69 5.00 -16.59
C ILE A 79 -1.92 4.95 -15.68
N LEU A 80 -2.80 5.95 -15.74
CA LEU A 80 -4.05 5.99 -14.97
C LEU A 80 -5.02 4.87 -15.38
N SER A 81 -4.90 4.32 -16.60
CA SER A 81 -5.71 3.17 -17.02
C SER A 81 -5.41 1.90 -16.21
N HIS A 82 -4.29 1.84 -15.50
CA HIS A 82 -3.90 0.74 -14.61
C HIS A 82 -4.27 1.00 -13.14
N VAL A 83 -4.80 2.18 -12.82
CA VAL A 83 -5.20 2.55 -11.46
C VAL A 83 -6.68 2.30 -11.29
N ASP A 84 -7.01 1.15 -10.72
CA ASP A 84 -8.38 0.77 -10.39
C ASP A 84 -8.33 -0.34 -9.35
N TYR A 85 -8.83 -0.07 -8.14
CA TYR A 85 -8.88 -1.06 -7.05
C TYR A 85 -9.76 -2.28 -7.37
N ASN A 86 -10.66 -2.19 -8.37
CA ASN A 86 -11.41 -3.34 -8.87
C ASN A 86 -10.54 -4.39 -9.55
N ASN A 87 -9.31 -4.07 -9.92
CA ASN A 87 -8.31 -5.01 -10.43
C ASN A 87 -7.65 -5.85 -9.33
N ILE A 88 -8.03 -5.68 -8.05
CA ILE A 88 -7.53 -6.46 -6.92
C ILE A 88 -8.51 -7.58 -6.63
N HIS A 89 -8.09 -8.83 -6.86
CA HIS A 89 -8.90 -10.01 -6.56
C HIS A 89 -8.33 -10.75 -5.35
N ILE A 90 -9.21 -11.09 -4.40
CA ILE A 90 -8.87 -11.71 -3.12
C ILE A 90 -9.55 -13.07 -3.02
N SER A 91 -8.76 -14.14 -2.89
CA SER A 91 -9.25 -15.50 -2.69
C SER A 91 -8.45 -16.19 -1.56
N GLY A 92 -9.02 -16.25 -0.37
CA GLY A 92 -8.25 -16.67 0.81
C GLY A 92 -7.08 -15.73 1.06
N ASN A 93 -5.84 -16.23 1.06
CA ASN A 93 -4.62 -15.44 1.16
C ASN A 93 -3.97 -15.18 -0.21
N GLU A 94 -4.52 -15.75 -1.28
CA GLU A 94 -4.08 -15.45 -2.63
C GLU A 94 -4.65 -14.11 -3.08
N ILE A 95 -3.75 -13.24 -3.53
CA ILE A 95 -4.08 -11.93 -4.12
C ILE A 95 -3.65 -11.97 -5.58
N VAL A 96 -4.52 -11.52 -6.46
CA VAL A 96 -4.23 -11.35 -7.90
C VAL A 96 -4.46 -9.90 -8.29
N LEU A 97 -3.50 -9.32 -9.00
CA LEU A 97 -3.56 -7.97 -9.56
C LEU A 97 -3.73 -8.08 -11.08
N ASP A 98 -4.89 -7.70 -11.57
CA ASP A 98 -5.19 -7.66 -13.01
C ASP A 98 -4.74 -6.33 -13.65
N ASN A 99 -4.75 -6.28 -14.98
CA ASN A 99 -4.51 -5.09 -15.78
C ASN A 99 -3.21 -4.35 -15.43
N SER A 100 -2.16 -5.09 -15.07
CA SER A 100 -0.86 -4.52 -14.65
C SER A 100 -0.96 -3.57 -13.45
N ALA A 101 -2.02 -3.69 -12.63
CA ALA A 101 -2.14 -2.96 -11.38
C ALA A 101 -0.97 -3.29 -10.45
N ARG A 102 -0.49 -2.30 -9.72
CA ARG A 102 0.55 -2.45 -8.68
C ARG A 102 0.19 -1.58 -7.50
N ILE A 103 0.41 -2.11 -6.30
CA ILE A 103 -0.08 -1.50 -5.07
C ILE A 103 1.02 -0.83 -4.24
N ASP A 104 0.61 0.20 -3.48
CA ASP A 104 1.41 0.84 -2.44
C ASP A 104 0.57 1.09 -1.18
N PHE A 105 1.16 0.84 -0.02
CA PHE A 105 0.51 1.04 1.27
C PHE A 105 0.89 2.35 1.96
N GLY A 106 1.62 3.26 1.30
CA GLY A 106 2.09 4.52 1.90
C GLY A 106 0.98 5.35 2.57
N GLY A 107 -0.23 5.30 2.02
CA GLY A 107 -1.41 5.99 2.55
C GLY A 107 -2.07 5.34 3.78
N ILE A 108 -1.81 4.06 4.07
CA ILE A 108 -2.50 3.31 5.13
C ILE A 108 -1.56 2.65 6.15
N ALA A 109 -0.35 2.24 5.74
CA ALA A 109 0.56 1.45 6.59
C ALA A 109 0.96 2.17 7.89
N LYS A 110 1.15 3.48 7.85
CA LYS A 110 1.50 4.28 9.06
C LYS A 110 0.39 4.24 10.10
N GLY A 111 -0.86 4.40 9.67
CA GLY A 111 -2.04 4.32 10.56
C GLY A 111 -2.20 2.93 11.15
N TYR A 112 -2.07 1.89 10.32
CA TYR A 112 -2.11 0.50 10.78
C TYR A 112 -1.02 0.20 11.81
N THR A 113 0.23 0.56 11.51
CA THR A 113 1.37 0.34 12.41
C THR A 113 1.17 1.04 13.75
N SER A 114 0.71 2.29 13.74
CA SER A 114 0.40 3.04 14.96
C SER A 114 -0.69 2.36 15.77
N GLY A 115 -1.76 1.88 15.13
CA GLY A 115 -2.83 1.13 15.77
C GLY A 115 -2.33 -0.15 16.43
N ARG A 116 -1.45 -0.91 15.78
CA ARG A 116 -0.83 -2.13 16.34
C ARG A 116 0.06 -1.82 17.55
N VAL A 117 0.82 -0.74 17.50
CA VAL A 117 1.64 -0.29 18.65
C VAL A 117 0.72 0.09 19.83
N ILE A 118 -0.35 0.84 19.60
CA ILE A 118 -1.31 1.21 20.62
C ILE A 118 -1.94 -0.03 21.27
N GLN A 119 -2.34 -1.00 20.46
CA GLN A 119 -2.92 -2.25 20.94
C GLN A 119 -1.94 -2.99 21.86
N LEU A 120 -0.68 -3.16 21.41
CA LEU A 120 0.36 -3.83 22.19
C LEU A 120 0.62 -3.14 23.53
N LEU A 121 0.66 -1.81 23.55
CA LEU A 121 0.90 -1.04 24.78
C LEU A 121 -0.29 -1.14 25.75
N ARG A 122 -1.52 -1.21 25.24
CA ARG A 122 -2.72 -1.48 26.05
C ARG A 122 -2.66 -2.86 26.70
N GLU A 123 -2.26 -3.89 25.94
CA GLU A 123 -2.09 -5.26 26.45
C GLU A 123 -1.02 -5.33 27.56
N LEU A 124 -0.01 -4.47 27.49
CA LEU A 124 1.06 -4.35 28.49
C LEU A 124 0.72 -3.40 29.66
N ASN A 125 -0.52 -2.86 29.71
CA ASN A 125 -0.96 -1.87 30.70
C ASN A 125 -0.03 -0.62 30.80
N MET A 126 0.59 -0.22 29.69
CA MET A 126 1.46 0.95 29.64
C MET A 126 0.66 2.21 29.31
N PRO A 127 0.95 3.36 29.98
CA PRO A 127 0.32 4.63 29.61
C PRO A 127 0.72 5.08 28.21
N LEU A 128 -0.23 5.64 27.45
CA LEU A 128 -0.10 5.89 26.03
C LEU A 128 -0.24 7.35 25.66
N SER A 129 0.77 7.85 24.92
CA SER A 129 0.55 8.87 23.91
C SER A 129 1.40 8.52 22.68
N ILE A 130 0.79 8.44 21.50
CA ILE A 130 1.51 8.28 20.23
C ILE A 130 1.19 9.49 19.36
N SER A 131 2.24 10.21 18.95
CA SER A 131 2.16 11.24 17.92
C SER A 131 2.69 10.67 16.60
N VAL A 132 1.84 10.61 15.59
CA VAL A 132 2.25 10.31 14.21
C VAL A 132 2.63 11.62 13.56
N GLY A 133 3.92 11.92 13.57
CA GLY A 133 4.45 13.08 12.87
C GLY A 133 4.36 12.92 11.36
N MET A 134 3.86 13.94 10.65
CA MET A 134 4.08 14.04 9.21
C MET A 134 5.57 14.27 9.00
N SER A 135 6.22 13.37 8.27
CA SER A 135 7.59 13.60 7.78
C SER A 135 7.54 14.83 6.87
N ARG A 136 8.13 15.93 7.33
CA ARG A 136 8.40 17.07 6.45
C ARG A 136 9.62 16.72 5.61
N HIS A 137 9.42 16.61 4.35
CA HIS A 137 10.50 16.61 3.35
C HIS A 137 10.77 18.02 2.87
#